data_b4f267b4f232601d4874818349c9180d
#
_entry.id   b4f267b4f232601d4874818349c9180d
#
_cell.length_a   1.000
_cell.length_b   1.000
_cell.length_c   1.000
_cell.angle_alpha   90.00
_cell.angle_beta   90.00
_cell.angle_gamma   90.00
#
_symmetry.space_group_name_H-M   'P 1'
#
loop_
_entity.id
_entity.type
_entity.pdbx_description
1 polymer ?
#
loop_
_entity_poly.entity_id
_entity_poly.type
_entity_poly.pdbx_seq_one_letter_code
_entity_poly.pdbx_strand_id
1 'polypeptide(L)'
;MNDKAIRNLLERAEINDVVIQFTRALDAQDWQLFRSCLTDEIEIDFYDSTGQPASTQKAEDFAAFGKTSLTGLKTQHLNLNHEITIDEDRATCVSNILAMHHRPNSYGVDFFNMHGYYAMDLIRTLEGWKITKLKQLLTWCEGNPTLLPVNLSYS
;
A
#
# COMPACT_ATOMS: atom_id res chain seq x y z
N MET A 1 -24.95 -22.18 13.16
CA MET A 1 -24.27 -21.02 12.50
C MET A 1 -23.94 -21.45 11.09
N ASN A 2 -24.16 -20.61 10.09
CA ASN A 2 -23.98 -21.02 8.69
C ASN A 2 -22.47 -21.09 8.38
N ASP A 3 -21.95 -22.27 8.02
CA ASP A 3 -20.51 -22.50 7.73
C ASP A 3 -19.96 -21.54 6.66
N LYS A 4 -20.80 -21.15 5.68
CA LYS A 4 -20.44 -20.17 4.68
C LYS A 4 -20.18 -18.78 5.29
N ALA A 5 -20.99 -18.36 6.27
CA ALA A 5 -20.80 -17.07 6.94
C ALA A 5 -19.53 -17.05 7.80
N ILE A 6 -19.25 -18.15 8.50
CA ILE A 6 -18.01 -18.29 9.28
C ILE A 6 -16.80 -18.23 8.35
N ARG A 7 -16.80 -18.98 7.26
CA ARG A 7 -15.71 -18.96 6.27
C ARG A 7 -15.49 -17.55 5.74
N ASN A 8 -16.54 -16.84 5.34
CA ASN A 8 -16.42 -15.47 4.87
C ASN A 8 -15.80 -14.53 5.91
N LEU A 9 -16.16 -14.67 7.20
CA LEU A 9 -15.57 -13.87 8.28
C LEU A 9 -14.08 -14.17 8.45
N LEU A 10 -13.68 -15.43 8.40
CA LEU A 10 -12.27 -15.82 8.50
C LEU A 10 -11.45 -15.28 7.32
N GLU A 11 -11.97 -15.43 6.10
CA GLU A 11 -11.31 -14.92 4.89
C GLU A 11 -11.14 -13.39 4.92
N ARG A 12 -12.15 -12.67 5.41
CA ARG A 12 -12.05 -11.21 5.59
C ARG A 12 -10.98 -10.85 6.63
N ALA A 13 -10.86 -11.62 7.70
CA ALA A 13 -9.81 -11.41 8.70
C ALA A 13 -8.41 -11.66 8.09
N GLU A 14 -8.22 -12.73 7.32
CA GLU A 14 -6.97 -13.05 6.64
C GLU A 14 -6.57 -11.96 5.64
N ILE A 15 -7.51 -11.45 4.84
CA ILE A 15 -7.26 -10.34 3.89
C ILE A 15 -6.88 -9.07 4.65
N ASN A 16 -7.60 -8.75 5.72
CA ASN A 16 -7.31 -7.61 6.58
C ASN A 16 -5.90 -7.69 7.17
N ASP A 17 -5.47 -8.87 7.61
CA ASP A 17 -4.13 -9.10 8.16
C ASP A 17 -3.04 -8.84 7.11
N VAL A 18 -3.22 -9.30 5.87
CA VAL A 18 -2.26 -9.04 4.77
C VAL A 18 -2.16 -7.54 4.48
N VAL A 19 -3.29 -6.83 4.41
CA VAL A 19 -3.32 -5.37 4.15
C VAL A 19 -2.64 -4.59 5.28
N ILE A 20 -2.87 -4.99 6.54
CA ILE A 20 -2.19 -4.40 7.70
C ILE A 20 -0.69 -4.73 7.68
N GLN A 21 -0.31 -5.97 7.42
CA GLN A 21 1.09 -6.36 7.37
C GLN A 21 1.85 -5.60 6.29
N PHE A 22 1.24 -5.38 5.12
CA PHE A 22 1.82 -4.60 4.04
C PHE A 22 2.22 -3.19 4.49
N THR A 23 1.31 -2.43 5.14
CA THR A 23 1.60 -1.07 5.62
C THR A 23 2.54 -1.07 6.83
N ARG A 24 2.44 -2.06 7.72
CA ARG A 24 3.36 -2.22 8.85
C ARG A 24 4.79 -2.52 8.41
N ALA A 25 4.94 -3.31 7.34
CA ALA A 25 6.24 -3.62 6.75
C ALA A 25 6.91 -2.37 6.16
N LEU A 26 6.13 -1.48 5.53
CA LEU A 26 6.64 -0.18 5.05
C LEU A 26 7.20 0.65 6.21
N ASP A 27 6.45 0.80 7.30
CA ASP A 27 6.84 1.63 8.44
C ASP A 27 8.03 1.05 9.21
N ALA A 28 8.09 -0.28 9.31
CA ALA A 28 9.22 -1.00 9.90
C ALA A 28 10.43 -1.10 8.95
N GLN A 29 10.27 -0.76 7.66
CA GLN A 29 11.23 -1.01 6.59
C GLN A 29 11.66 -2.49 6.53
N ASP A 30 10.72 -3.39 6.86
CA ASP A 30 10.88 -4.83 6.74
C ASP A 30 10.52 -5.29 5.32
N TRP A 31 11.51 -5.23 4.44
CA TRP A 31 11.32 -5.51 3.01
C TRP A 31 11.07 -6.98 2.72
N GLN A 32 11.45 -7.89 3.64
CA GLN A 32 11.11 -9.29 3.53
C GLN A 32 9.62 -9.52 3.81
N LEU A 33 9.11 -8.96 4.91
CA LEU A 33 7.69 -8.99 5.23
C LEU A 33 6.85 -8.29 4.15
N PHE A 34 7.30 -7.11 3.67
CA PHE A 34 6.67 -6.38 2.58
C PHE A 34 6.49 -7.26 1.34
N ARG A 35 7.61 -7.89 0.89
CA ARG A 35 7.61 -8.80 -0.27
C ARG A 35 6.68 -9.99 -0.05
N SER A 36 6.61 -10.53 1.15
CA SER A 36 5.77 -11.69 1.47
C SER A 36 4.27 -11.42 1.35
N CYS A 37 3.84 -10.16 1.41
CA CYS A 37 2.45 -9.76 1.19
C CYS A 37 2.02 -9.75 -0.28
N LEU A 38 2.99 -9.82 -1.21
CA LEU A 38 2.78 -9.62 -2.65
C LEU A 38 2.87 -10.94 -3.43
N THR A 39 2.21 -10.97 -4.59
CA THR A 39 2.51 -11.98 -5.63
C THR A 39 3.89 -11.73 -6.24
N ASP A 40 4.40 -12.65 -7.07
CA ASP A 40 5.72 -12.50 -7.70
C ASP A 40 5.79 -11.31 -8.67
N GLU A 41 4.68 -11.05 -9.35
CA GLU A 41 4.45 -9.85 -10.13
C GLU A 41 3.30 -9.05 -9.52
N ILE A 42 3.43 -7.72 -9.52
CA ILE A 42 2.41 -6.82 -9.01
C ILE A 42 2.14 -5.69 -10.00
N GLU A 43 0.87 -5.36 -10.20
CA GLU A 43 0.47 -4.16 -10.91
C GLU A 43 0.46 -2.96 -9.95
N ILE A 44 1.19 -1.91 -10.29
CA ILE A 44 1.28 -0.66 -9.52
C ILE A 44 0.67 0.48 -10.34
N ASP A 45 -0.29 1.17 -9.76
CA ASP A 45 -0.89 2.39 -10.29
C ASP A 45 -0.74 3.52 -9.27
N PHE A 46 0.33 4.28 -9.41
CA PHE A 46 0.64 5.47 -8.62
C PHE A 46 0.56 6.74 -9.49
N TYR A 47 -0.37 6.76 -10.44
CA TYR A 47 -0.50 7.86 -11.38
C TYR A 47 -0.60 9.22 -10.69
N ASP A 48 -1.42 9.33 -9.62
CA ASP A 48 -1.63 10.59 -8.91
C ASP A 48 -0.36 11.14 -8.25
N SER A 49 0.57 10.27 -7.86
CA SER A 49 1.83 10.68 -7.23
C SER A 49 3.03 10.72 -8.16
N THR A 50 2.94 10.08 -9.33
CA THR A 50 4.10 9.96 -10.23
C THR A 50 3.86 10.51 -11.63
N GLY A 51 2.58 10.64 -12.04
CA GLY A 51 2.22 10.96 -13.43
C GLY A 51 2.50 9.82 -14.43
N GLN A 52 2.94 8.65 -13.95
CA GLN A 52 3.25 7.50 -14.80
C GLN A 52 2.05 6.55 -14.88
N PRO A 53 1.79 5.96 -16.07
CA PRO A 53 0.72 4.98 -16.20
C PRO A 53 0.99 3.72 -15.34
N ALA A 54 -0.08 3.00 -15.02
CA ALA A 54 0.02 1.72 -14.32
C ALA A 54 0.97 0.77 -15.06
N SER A 55 1.74 0.01 -14.30
CA SER A 55 2.70 -0.95 -14.83
C SER A 55 2.79 -2.20 -13.97
N THR A 56 3.02 -3.34 -14.62
CA THR A 56 3.32 -4.60 -13.92
C THR A 56 4.83 -4.76 -13.80
N GLN A 57 5.30 -5.11 -12.61
CA GLN A 57 6.70 -5.30 -12.31
C GLN A 57 6.89 -6.45 -11.31
N LYS A 58 8.13 -6.92 -11.16
CA LYS A 58 8.46 -7.89 -10.12
C LYS A 58 8.30 -7.28 -8.74
N ALA A 59 7.78 -8.04 -7.81
CA ALA A 59 7.60 -7.57 -6.43
C ALA A 59 8.93 -7.23 -5.74
N GLU A 60 10.04 -7.88 -6.14
CA GLU A 60 11.39 -7.53 -5.70
C GLU A 60 11.79 -6.12 -6.12
N ASP A 61 11.48 -5.73 -7.36
CA ASP A 61 11.79 -4.40 -7.89
C ASP A 61 10.95 -3.33 -7.17
N PHE A 62 9.68 -3.64 -6.88
CA PHE A 62 8.81 -2.77 -6.09
C PHE A 62 9.31 -2.60 -4.65
N ALA A 63 9.75 -3.69 -4.01
CA ALA A 63 10.36 -3.62 -2.68
C ALA A 63 11.67 -2.82 -2.67
N ALA A 64 12.51 -2.97 -3.70
CA ALA A 64 13.73 -2.18 -3.86
C ALA A 64 13.44 -0.69 -4.07
N PHE A 65 12.41 -0.36 -4.86
CA PHE A 65 11.93 1.02 -5.02
C PHE A 65 11.45 1.61 -3.68
N GLY A 66 10.64 0.88 -2.91
CA GLY A 66 10.18 1.29 -1.58
C GLY A 66 11.37 1.55 -0.65
N LYS A 67 12.33 0.63 -0.61
CA LYS A 67 13.55 0.75 0.20
C LYS A 67 14.33 2.04 -0.13
N THR A 68 14.51 2.32 -1.43
CA THR A 68 15.22 3.51 -1.88
C THR A 68 14.46 4.78 -1.53
N SER A 69 13.15 4.81 -1.81
CA SER A 69 12.29 5.98 -1.62
C SER A 69 12.12 6.37 -0.15
N LEU A 70 12.12 5.39 0.75
CA LEU A 70 11.89 5.62 2.19
C LEU A 70 13.19 5.66 3.01
N THR A 71 14.35 5.56 2.37
CA THR A 71 15.63 5.65 3.07
C THR A 71 15.78 6.99 3.80
N GLY A 72 16.06 6.92 5.10
CA GLY A 72 16.24 8.10 5.95
C GLY A 72 14.94 8.80 6.35
N LEU A 73 13.79 8.28 5.96
CA LEU A 73 12.50 8.75 6.43
C LEU A 73 12.01 7.93 7.62
N LYS A 74 11.28 8.56 8.52
CA LYS A 74 10.36 7.91 9.44
C LYS A 74 8.97 8.00 8.86
N THR A 75 8.28 6.87 8.76
CA THR A 75 6.95 6.81 8.16
C THR A 75 5.93 6.23 9.11
N GLN A 76 4.69 6.61 8.91
CA GLN A 76 3.54 5.97 9.53
C GLN A 76 2.39 5.96 8.52
N HIS A 77 1.99 4.75 8.12
CA HIS A 77 0.88 4.54 7.21
C HIS A 77 -0.34 4.07 7.99
N LEU A 78 -1.37 4.90 8.02
CA LEU A 78 -2.69 4.51 8.52
C LEU A 78 -3.51 4.01 7.33
N ASN A 79 -3.91 2.75 7.41
CA ASN A 79 -4.74 2.08 6.41
C ASN A 79 -6.03 1.66 7.12
N LEU A 80 -7.13 2.35 6.82
CA LEU A 80 -8.34 2.36 7.63
C LEU A 80 -9.58 2.10 6.79
N ASN A 81 -10.70 1.75 7.46
CA ASN A 81 -12.02 1.62 6.83
C ASN A 81 -12.02 0.63 5.66
N HIS A 82 -11.52 -0.59 5.91
CA HIS A 82 -11.38 -1.62 4.88
C HIS A 82 -12.75 -2.07 4.37
N GLU A 83 -13.02 -1.82 3.08
CA GLU A 83 -14.14 -2.37 2.33
C GLU A 83 -13.63 -3.57 1.54
N ILE A 84 -13.92 -4.78 2.03
CA ILE A 84 -13.44 -6.02 1.42
C ILE A 84 -14.60 -6.70 0.69
N THR A 85 -14.39 -7.04 -0.59
CA THR A 85 -15.29 -7.88 -1.38
C THR A 85 -14.55 -9.13 -1.79
N ILE A 86 -15.15 -10.31 -1.59
CA ILE A 86 -14.55 -11.61 -1.90
C ILE A 86 -15.40 -12.28 -2.96
N ASP A 87 -14.74 -12.74 -4.02
CA ASP A 87 -15.32 -13.54 -5.10
C ASP A 87 -14.40 -14.76 -5.35
N GLU A 88 -14.78 -15.90 -4.77
CA GLU A 88 -14.02 -17.16 -4.79
C GLU A 88 -12.56 -16.95 -4.30
N ASP A 89 -11.59 -17.10 -5.21
CA ASP A 89 -10.15 -16.97 -4.93
C ASP A 89 -9.61 -15.56 -5.24
N ARG A 90 -10.49 -14.60 -5.47
CA ARG A 90 -10.17 -13.19 -5.69
C ARG A 90 -10.83 -12.32 -4.64
N ALA A 91 -10.18 -11.23 -4.31
CA ALA A 91 -10.75 -10.21 -3.43
C ALA A 91 -10.31 -8.82 -3.84
N THR A 92 -11.10 -7.84 -3.46
CA THR A 92 -10.72 -6.42 -3.51
C THR A 92 -10.79 -5.85 -2.11
N CYS A 93 -9.86 -4.95 -1.79
CA CYS A 93 -9.88 -4.17 -0.56
C CYS A 93 -9.68 -2.70 -0.91
N VAL A 94 -10.68 -1.88 -0.63
CA VAL A 94 -10.56 -0.41 -0.71
C VAL A 94 -10.44 0.12 0.71
N SER A 95 -9.52 1.06 0.92
CA SER A 95 -9.25 1.59 2.27
C SER A 95 -8.79 3.04 2.20
N ASN A 96 -9.11 3.81 3.24
CA ASN A 96 -8.56 5.14 3.41
C ASN A 96 -7.09 5.05 3.81
N ILE A 97 -6.26 5.93 3.25
CA ILE A 97 -4.86 6.06 3.66
C ILE A 97 -4.55 7.46 4.19
N LEU A 98 -3.70 7.48 5.20
CA LEU A 98 -2.92 8.62 5.62
C LEU A 98 -1.47 8.15 5.70
N ALA A 99 -0.67 8.52 4.71
CA ALA A 99 0.75 8.18 4.63
C ALA A 99 1.58 9.38 5.10
N MET A 100 2.15 9.26 6.29
CA MET A 100 2.97 10.31 6.91
C MET A 100 4.46 10.00 6.74
N HIS A 101 5.22 11.01 6.32
CA HIS A 101 6.65 10.93 6.10
C HIS A 101 7.32 12.06 6.85
N HIS A 102 8.36 11.75 7.61
CA HIS A 102 9.11 12.72 8.41
C HIS A 102 10.60 12.55 8.21
N ARG A 103 11.28 13.65 7.97
CA ARG A 103 12.75 13.76 7.98
C ARG A 103 13.14 15.21 8.27
N PRO A 104 13.92 15.46 9.34
CA PRO A 104 14.51 16.77 9.56
C PRO A 104 15.28 17.25 8.33
N ASN A 105 15.05 18.48 7.91
CA ASN A 105 15.71 19.08 6.77
C ASN A 105 15.92 20.58 7.00
N SER A 106 16.78 21.20 6.16
CA SER A 106 17.12 22.64 6.28
C SER A 106 16.16 23.55 5.52
N TYR A 107 15.23 22.99 4.76
CA TYR A 107 14.35 23.75 3.87
C TYR A 107 12.90 23.27 3.99
N GLY A 108 12.00 24.18 4.39
CA GLY A 108 10.59 23.90 4.55
C GLY A 108 10.28 23.10 5.82
N VAL A 109 9.08 22.53 5.87
CA VAL A 109 8.66 21.69 7.00
C VAL A 109 9.25 20.29 6.90
N ASP A 110 9.35 19.61 8.04
CA ASP A 110 10.01 18.31 8.20
C ASP A 110 9.10 17.13 7.86
N PHE A 111 7.92 17.38 7.34
CA PHE A 111 6.96 16.33 7.02
C PHE A 111 6.37 16.50 5.62
N PHE A 112 5.87 15.38 5.10
CA PHE A 112 5.00 15.32 3.92
C PHE A 112 3.95 14.23 4.13
N ASN A 113 2.67 14.60 4.09
CA ASN A 113 1.55 13.70 4.29
C ASN A 113 0.73 13.57 3.01
N MET A 114 0.33 12.35 2.71
CA MET A 114 -0.53 12.02 1.57
C MET A 114 -1.83 11.42 2.09
N HIS A 115 -2.95 11.96 1.63
CA HIS A 115 -4.31 11.56 2.02
C HIS A 115 -5.04 11.02 0.79
N GLY A 116 -5.74 9.91 0.96
CA GLY A 116 -6.49 9.31 -0.14
C GLY A 116 -6.94 7.89 0.14
N TYR A 117 -6.83 7.04 -0.88
CA TYR A 117 -7.30 5.66 -0.85
C TYR A 117 -6.24 4.74 -1.44
N TYR A 118 -6.19 3.51 -0.90
CA TYR A 118 -5.65 2.35 -1.62
C TYR A 118 -6.80 1.52 -2.14
N ALA A 119 -6.68 1.09 -3.40
CA ALA A 119 -7.50 0.02 -3.97
C ALA A 119 -6.55 -1.14 -4.30
N MET A 120 -6.76 -2.26 -3.61
CA MET A 120 -5.92 -3.45 -3.73
C MET A 120 -6.74 -4.59 -4.30
N ASP A 121 -6.18 -5.32 -5.28
CA ASP A 121 -6.67 -6.62 -5.68
C ASP A 121 -5.81 -7.69 -5.03
N LEU A 122 -6.45 -8.75 -4.56
CA LEU A 122 -5.79 -9.87 -3.90
C LEU A 122 -6.22 -11.19 -4.56
N ILE A 123 -5.34 -12.17 -4.51
CA ILE A 123 -5.64 -13.54 -4.89
C ILE A 123 -5.28 -14.50 -3.75
N ARG A 124 -6.03 -15.61 -3.68
CA ARG A 124 -5.71 -16.72 -2.79
C ARG A 124 -4.63 -17.59 -3.43
N THR A 125 -3.58 -17.85 -2.66
CA THR A 125 -2.48 -18.75 -3.03
C THR A 125 -2.40 -19.91 -2.03
N LEU A 126 -1.49 -20.84 -2.26
CA LEU A 126 -1.19 -21.92 -1.29
C LEU A 126 -0.62 -21.38 0.03
N GLU A 127 -0.06 -20.18 0.02
CA GLU A 127 0.52 -19.51 1.19
C GLU A 127 -0.44 -18.49 1.84
N GLY A 128 -1.70 -18.44 1.41
CA GLY A 128 -2.69 -17.47 1.85
C GLY A 128 -2.96 -16.37 0.82
N TRP A 129 -3.60 -15.31 1.25
CA TRP A 129 -3.92 -14.17 0.39
C TRP A 129 -2.67 -13.34 0.08
N LYS A 130 -2.54 -12.87 -1.17
CA LYS A 130 -1.46 -12.01 -1.64
C LYS A 130 -2.02 -10.85 -2.45
N ILE A 131 -1.41 -9.68 -2.32
CA ILE A 131 -1.75 -8.49 -3.12
C ILE A 131 -1.14 -8.66 -4.50
N THR A 132 -1.96 -8.53 -5.55
CA THR A 132 -1.56 -8.62 -6.96
C THR A 132 -1.64 -7.28 -7.67
N LYS A 133 -2.37 -6.32 -7.10
CA LYS A 133 -2.48 -4.95 -7.62
C LYS A 133 -2.58 -3.96 -6.46
N LEU A 134 -1.90 -2.84 -6.61
CA LEU A 134 -2.01 -1.70 -5.72
C LEU A 134 -2.22 -0.43 -6.53
N LYS A 135 -3.35 0.20 -6.33
CA LYS A 135 -3.66 1.53 -6.84
C LYS A 135 -3.71 2.54 -5.69
N GLN A 136 -2.99 3.65 -5.85
CA GLN A 136 -3.06 4.81 -4.97
C GLN A 136 -3.89 5.91 -5.64
N LEU A 137 -4.88 6.42 -4.91
CA LEU A 137 -5.71 7.55 -5.31
C LEU A 137 -5.49 8.66 -4.27
N LEU A 138 -4.97 9.79 -4.69
CA LEU A 138 -4.71 10.91 -3.81
C LEU A 138 -5.86 11.92 -3.85
N THR A 139 -6.32 12.36 -2.68
CA THR A 139 -7.32 13.42 -2.56
C THR A 139 -6.68 14.77 -2.25
N TRP A 140 -5.67 14.80 -1.40
CA TRP A 140 -4.81 15.98 -1.16
C TRP A 140 -3.50 15.54 -0.51
N CYS A 141 -2.53 16.44 -0.53
CA CYS A 141 -1.28 16.30 0.22
C CYS A 141 -0.96 17.58 0.97
N GLU A 142 -0.12 17.49 1.97
CA GLU A 142 0.35 18.63 2.74
C GLU A 142 1.81 18.47 3.15
N GLY A 143 2.49 19.58 3.35
CA GLY A 143 3.89 19.59 3.79
C GLY A 143 4.88 19.76 2.64
N ASN A 144 6.06 19.17 2.80
CA ASN A 144 7.19 19.35 1.89
C ASN A 144 7.35 18.16 0.93
N PRO A 145 6.90 18.26 -0.33
CA PRO A 145 6.95 17.16 -1.29
C PRO A 145 8.39 16.75 -1.67
N THR A 146 9.39 17.60 -1.43
CA THR A 146 10.79 17.27 -1.74
C THR A 146 11.39 16.20 -0.82
N LEU A 147 10.65 15.78 0.22
CA LEU A 147 11.06 14.68 1.09
C LEU A 147 10.96 13.32 0.41
N LEU A 148 10.10 13.18 -0.59
CA LEU A 148 9.92 11.97 -1.39
C LEU A 148 10.40 12.19 -2.83
N PRO A 149 10.90 11.16 -3.51
CA PRO A 149 11.24 11.23 -4.94
C PRO A 149 9.96 11.10 -5.80
N VAL A 150 8.98 11.97 -5.56
CA VAL A 150 7.69 11.95 -6.26
C VAL A 150 7.53 13.22 -7.08
N ASN A 151 7.03 13.10 -8.30
CA ASN A 151 6.59 14.22 -9.12
C ASN A 151 5.08 14.35 -8.95
N LEU A 152 4.68 15.08 -7.92
CA LEU A 152 3.27 15.39 -7.72
C LEU A 152 2.84 16.40 -8.78
N SER A 153 2.20 15.93 -9.83
CA SER A 153 1.50 16.80 -10.77
C SER A 153 0.14 17.16 -10.18
N TYR A 154 0.12 18.19 -9.32
CA TYR A 154 -1.16 18.81 -8.98
C TYR A 154 -1.57 19.70 -10.16
N SER A 155 -2.67 19.32 -10.78
CA SER A 155 -3.47 20.22 -11.60
C SER A 155 -4.61 20.80 -10.75
#